data_4ad2ba5a33416052210ff053b32bc491
#
_entry.id   4ad2ba5a33416052210ff053b32bc491
#
_cell.length_a   1.000
_cell.length_b   1.000
_cell.length_c   1.000
_cell.angle_alpha   90.00
_cell.angle_beta   90.00
_cell.angle_gamma   90.00
#
_symmetry.space_group_name_H-M   'P 1'
#
loop_
_entity.id
_entity.type
_entity.pdbx_description
1 polymer ?
#
loop_
_entity_poly.entity_id
_entity_poly.type
_entity_poly.pdbx_seq_one_letter_code
_entity_poly.pdbx_strand_id
1 'polypeptide(L)'
;GPWMAWMKRGLALLLVGAMVWLGSVLATVIGGEGTRTASDELWQPWSMQAMQDSLAGGTPVLVDVTADWCVTCKANKALVVERDPVAGALATAAAEGSLVLLRADWTRPDADIAAFLTSHGRYGIPFNMLLTPAGWADTVFAEILTSSAIIEALENVAQTAK
;
A
#
# COMPACT_ATOMS: atom_id res chain seq x y z
N GLY A 1 43.29 -15.54 -29.37
CA GLY A 1 44.08 -15.90 -28.20
C GLY A 1 43.21 -16.39 -27.05
N PRO A 2 43.76 -17.09 -26.06
CA PRO A 2 42.98 -17.67 -24.93
C PRO A 2 42.19 -16.62 -24.13
N TRP A 3 42.64 -15.37 -24.14
CA TRP A 3 41.96 -14.26 -23.46
C TRP A 3 40.55 -13.96 -24.05
N MET A 4 40.39 -14.08 -25.35
CA MET A 4 39.10 -13.87 -26.01
C MET A 4 38.06 -14.95 -25.59
N ALA A 5 38.53 -16.17 -25.33
CA ALA A 5 37.67 -17.25 -24.80
C ALA A 5 37.18 -16.97 -23.36
N TRP A 6 38.07 -16.40 -22.54
CA TRP A 6 37.70 -15.98 -21.18
C TRP A 6 36.68 -14.82 -21.19
N MET A 7 36.88 -13.84 -22.05
CA MET A 7 35.96 -12.72 -22.19
C MET A 7 34.56 -13.17 -22.67
N LYS A 8 34.49 -14.08 -23.65
CA LYS A 8 33.24 -14.67 -24.12
C LYS A 8 32.52 -15.48 -23.03
N ARG A 9 33.26 -16.22 -22.20
CA ARG A 9 32.69 -16.97 -21.06
C ARG A 9 32.17 -16.02 -20.00
N GLY A 10 32.89 -14.95 -19.68
CA GLY A 10 32.42 -13.92 -18.74
C GLY A 10 31.14 -13.24 -19.19
N LEU A 11 31.06 -12.86 -20.48
CA LEU A 11 29.86 -12.27 -21.06
C LEU A 11 28.68 -13.25 -21.07
N ALA A 12 28.92 -14.51 -21.40
CA ALA A 12 27.89 -15.56 -21.34
C ALA A 12 27.34 -15.76 -19.94
N LEU A 13 28.18 -15.77 -18.91
CA LEU A 13 27.76 -15.88 -17.52
C LEU A 13 26.92 -14.66 -17.07
N LEU A 14 27.30 -13.45 -17.49
CA LEU A 14 26.51 -12.23 -17.23
C LEU A 14 25.13 -12.29 -17.89
N LEU A 15 25.03 -12.78 -19.11
CA LEU A 15 23.75 -12.93 -19.81
C LEU A 15 22.87 -13.98 -19.13
N VAL A 16 23.44 -15.13 -18.72
CA VAL A 16 22.70 -16.15 -17.97
C VAL A 16 22.23 -15.58 -16.63
N GLY A 17 23.08 -14.86 -15.91
CA GLY A 17 22.68 -14.19 -14.66
C GLY A 17 21.54 -13.20 -14.85
N ALA A 18 21.58 -12.40 -15.91
CA ALA A 18 20.51 -11.48 -16.26
C ALA A 18 19.19 -12.22 -16.61
N MET A 19 19.26 -13.33 -17.33
CA MET A 19 18.08 -14.15 -17.67
C MET A 19 17.47 -14.79 -16.42
N VAL A 20 18.27 -15.30 -15.50
CA VAL A 20 17.80 -15.88 -14.22
C VAL A 20 17.15 -14.79 -13.38
N TRP A 21 17.77 -13.62 -13.29
CA TRP A 21 17.19 -12.50 -12.55
C TRP A 21 15.86 -12.01 -13.15
N LEU A 22 15.79 -11.80 -14.47
CA LEU A 22 14.56 -11.44 -15.17
C LEU A 22 13.49 -12.53 -15.04
N GLY A 23 13.87 -13.80 -15.12
CA GLY A 23 12.96 -14.92 -14.91
C GLY A 23 12.38 -14.93 -13.50
N SER A 24 13.18 -14.63 -12.48
CA SER A 24 12.70 -14.54 -11.09
C SER A 24 11.74 -13.38 -10.89
N VAL A 25 12.04 -12.21 -11.47
CA VAL A 25 11.14 -11.05 -11.45
C VAL A 25 9.83 -11.36 -12.19
N LEU A 26 9.91 -11.99 -13.35
CA LEU A 26 8.74 -12.38 -14.11
C LEU A 26 7.87 -13.41 -13.34
N ALA A 27 8.50 -14.38 -12.69
CA ALA A 27 7.80 -15.36 -11.86
C ALA A 27 7.06 -14.70 -10.69
N THR A 28 7.64 -13.67 -10.05
CA THR A 28 6.95 -12.91 -8.97
C THR A 28 5.80 -12.06 -9.51
N VAL A 29 5.93 -11.52 -10.73
CA VAL A 29 4.88 -10.70 -11.35
C VAL A 29 3.71 -11.57 -11.87
N ILE A 30 4.02 -12.73 -12.46
CA ILE A 30 2.99 -13.65 -12.99
C ILE A 30 2.37 -14.50 -11.87
N GLY A 31 3.18 -14.88 -10.88
CA GLY A 31 2.73 -15.73 -9.77
C GLY A 31 1.72 -15.08 -8.84
N GLY A 32 1.55 -13.76 -8.89
CA GLY A 32 0.45 -13.01 -8.23
C GLY A 32 0.27 -13.21 -6.73
N GLU A 33 1.05 -14.09 -6.13
CA GLU A 33 1.05 -14.38 -4.69
C GLU A 33 2.32 -13.82 -4.07
N GLY A 34 2.37 -12.48 -3.97
CA GLY A 34 3.20 -11.89 -2.92
C GLY A 34 2.82 -12.59 -1.62
N THR A 35 3.79 -13.08 -0.88
CA THR A 35 3.58 -13.68 0.45
C THR A 35 2.69 -12.73 1.24
N ARG A 36 1.38 -13.08 1.37
CA ARG A 36 0.45 -12.32 2.20
C ARG A 36 0.98 -12.40 3.62
N THR A 37 1.40 -11.29 4.15
CA THR A 37 1.77 -11.19 5.56
C THR A 37 0.50 -11.12 6.39
N ALA A 38 0.57 -11.49 7.67
CA ALA A 38 -0.59 -11.36 8.58
C ALA A 38 -1.16 -9.93 8.60
N SER A 39 -0.33 -8.92 8.31
CA SER A 39 -0.78 -7.54 8.13
C SER A 39 -1.62 -7.34 6.86
N ASP A 40 -1.41 -8.12 5.80
CA ASP A 40 -2.22 -8.01 4.58
C ASP A 40 -3.65 -8.55 4.78
N GLU A 41 -3.86 -9.46 5.73
CA GLU A 41 -5.20 -9.98 6.06
C GLU A 41 -6.09 -8.94 6.72
N LEU A 42 -5.51 -7.90 7.32
CA LEU A 42 -6.27 -6.79 7.91
C LEU A 42 -6.84 -5.84 6.83
N TRP A 43 -6.23 -5.82 5.65
CA TRP A 43 -6.61 -4.94 4.56
C TRP A 43 -7.63 -5.59 3.64
N GLN A 44 -8.79 -4.96 3.52
CA GLN A 44 -9.81 -5.38 2.57
C GLN A 44 -9.57 -4.73 1.20
N PRO A 45 -9.95 -5.38 0.09
CA PRO A 45 -9.93 -4.74 -1.21
C PRO A 45 -10.78 -3.47 -1.22
N TRP A 46 -10.20 -2.39 -1.71
CA TRP A 46 -10.92 -1.13 -1.84
C TRP A 46 -12.00 -1.23 -2.94
N SER A 47 -13.15 -0.67 -2.67
CA SER A 47 -14.13 -0.27 -3.67
C SER A 47 -14.81 1.01 -3.18
N MET A 48 -15.31 1.81 -4.11
CA MET A 48 -16.08 3.01 -3.77
C MET A 48 -17.25 2.69 -2.85
N GLN A 49 -17.95 1.59 -3.12
CA GLN A 49 -19.09 1.14 -2.32
C GLN A 49 -18.66 0.73 -0.91
N ALA A 50 -17.65 -0.11 -0.76
CA ALA A 50 -17.17 -0.55 0.58
C ALA A 50 -16.74 0.64 1.45
N MET A 51 -16.08 1.63 0.83
CA MET A 51 -15.70 2.87 1.51
C MET A 51 -16.93 3.68 1.95
N GLN A 52 -17.89 3.88 1.06
CA GLN A 52 -19.12 4.64 1.36
C GLN A 52 -19.98 3.94 2.40
N ASP A 53 -20.14 2.63 2.33
CA ASP A 53 -20.91 1.84 3.28
C ASP A 53 -20.30 1.92 4.69
N SER A 54 -18.97 1.87 4.80
CA SER A 54 -18.28 2.00 6.09
C SER A 54 -18.48 3.40 6.68
N LEU A 55 -18.30 4.45 5.88
CA LEU A 55 -18.50 5.83 6.33
C LEU A 55 -19.97 6.12 6.71
N ALA A 56 -20.94 5.59 5.94
CA ALA A 56 -22.36 5.70 6.25
C ALA A 56 -22.71 4.95 7.55
N GLY A 57 -22.02 3.86 7.83
CA GLY A 57 -22.10 3.12 9.09
C GLY A 57 -21.46 3.82 10.29
N GLY A 58 -20.83 4.97 10.08
CA GLY A 58 -20.17 5.73 11.14
C GLY A 58 -18.74 5.27 11.45
N THR A 59 -18.16 4.39 10.61
CA THR A 59 -16.81 3.86 10.81
C THR A 59 -15.80 4.60 9.91
N PRO A 60 -14.73 5.18 10.46
CA PRO A 60 -13.63 5.75 9.71
C PRO A 60 -12.94 4.72 8.80
N VAL A 61 -12.37 5.19 7.70
CA VAL A 61 -11.73 4.34 6.69
C VAL A 61 -10.34 4.85 6.38
N LEU A 62 -9.32 4.01 6.57
CA LEU A 62 -7.98 4.29 6.07
C LEU A 62 -7.82 3.64 4.69
N VAL A 63 -7.61 4.48 3.69
CA VAL A 63 -7.36 4.05 2.30
C VAL A 63 -5.87 4.12 2.00
N ASP A 64 -5.31 3.01 1.53
CA ASP A 64 -3.92 2.89 1.03
C ASP A 64 -3.97 2.58 -0.47
N VAL A 65 -3.66 3.59 -1.31
CA VAL A 65 -3.53 3.39 -2.76
C VAL A 65 -2.10 3.05 -3.11
N THR A 66 -1.89 1.84 -3.56
CA THR A 66 -0.58 1.23 -3.78
C THR A 66 -0.48 0.50 -5.11
N ALA A 67 0.72 0.06 -5.50
CA ALA A 67 0.94 -0.81 -6.66
C ALA A 67 2.24 -1.60 -6.49
N ASP A 68 2.34 -2.74 -7.17
CA ASP A 68 3.53 -3.61 -7.12
C ASP A 68 4.79 -2.95 -7.69
N TRP A 69 4.63 -2.05 -8.64
CA TRP A 69 5.75 -1.30 -9.22
C TRP A 69 6.15 -0.05 -8.41
N CYS A 70 5.39 0.32 -7.38
CA CYS A 70 5.60 1.53 -6.58
C CYS A 70 6.63 1.28 -5.46
N VAL A 71 7.87 1.70 -5.67
CA VAL A 71 8.96 1.52 -4.69
C VAL A 71 8.68 2.29 -3.39
N THR A 72 8.16 3.52 -3.48
CA THR A 72 7.83 4.34 -2.31
C THR A 72 6.69 3.72 -1.50
N CYS A 73 5.68 3.14 -2.16
CA CYS A 73 4.61 2.41 -1.47
C CYS A 73 5.15 1.23 -0.66
N LYS A 74 6.06 0.44 -1.27
CA LYS A 74 6.73 -0.67 -0.58
C LYS A 74 7.57 -0.19 0.61
N ALA A 75 8.26 0.93 0.47
CA ALA A 75 9.01 1.53 1.56
C ALA A 75 8.09 1.98 2.70
N ASN A 76 7.00 2.69 2.41
CA ASN A 76 5.99 3.09 3.39
C ASN A 76 5.41 1.88 4.12
N LYS A 77 5.04 0.83 3.36
CA LYS A 77 4.53 -0.43 3.93
C LYS A 77 5.54 -1.04 4.90
N ALA A 78 6.76 -1.33 4.44
CA ALA A 78 7.77 -2.06 5.20
C ALA A 78 8.36 -1.27 6.39
N LEU A 79 8.44 0.06 6.30
CA LEU A 79 9.11 0.90 7.28
C LEU A 79 8.15 1.59 8.27
N VAL A 80 6.87 1.72 7.92
CA VAL A 80 5.90 2.44 8.72
C VAL A 80 4.66 1.60 9.02
N VAL A 81 3.93 1.17 7.99
CA VAL A 81 2.61 0.52 8.15
C VAL A 81 2.73 -0.84 8.85
N GLU A 82 3.78 -1.61 8.54
CA GLU A 82 4.04 -2.94 9.11
C GLU A 82 4.99 -2.89 10.32
N ARG A 83 5.25 -1.71 10.88
CA ARG A 83 6.10 -1.53 12.07
C ARG A 83 5.32 -0.96 13.23
N ASP A 84 5.65 -1.44 14.43
CA ASP A 84 5.16 -0.82 15.65
C ASP A 84 5.72 0.60 15.82
N PRO A 85 4.91 1.52 16.36
CA PRO A 85 3.59 1.31 16.96
C PRO A 85 2.41 1.28 15.96
N VAL A 86 2.62 1.60 14.67
CA VAL A 86 1.53 1.74 13.68
C VAL A 86 0.84 0.40 13.44
N ALA A 87 1.61 -0.68 13.20
CA ALA A 87 1.05 -2.01 12.94
C ALA A 87 0.11 -2.46 14.07
N GLY A 88 0.54 -2.31 15.31
CA GLY A 88 -0.27 -2.65 16.49
C GLY A 88 -1.52 -1.78 16.62
N ALA A 89 -1.40 -0.47 16.39
CA ALA A 89 -2.54 0.45 16.46
C ALA A 89 -3.59 0.14 15.38
N LEU A 90 -3.17 -0.10 14.13
CA LEU A 90 -4.07 -0.47 13.04
C LEU A 90 -4.76 -1.81 13.29
N ALA A 91 -4.02 -2.81 13.77
CA ALA A 91 -4.58 -4.13 14.08
C ALA A 91 -5.62 -4.05 15.21
N THR A 92 -5.35 -3.27 16.26
CA THR A 92 -6.27 -3.07 17.37
C THR A 92 -7.54 -2.36 16.90
N ALA A 93 -7.40 -1.24 16.19
CA ALA A 93 -8.54 -0.47 15.70
C ALA A 93 -9.42 -1.29 14.72
N ALA A 94 -8.80 -2.10 13.85
CA ALA A 94 -9.51 -2.99 12.95
C ALA A 94 -10.25 -4.12 13.70
N ALA A 95 -9.62 -4.73 14.71
CA ALA A 95 -10.22 -5.79 15.53
C ALA A 95 -11.40 -5.28 16.38
N GLU A 96 -11.33 -4.05 16.85
CA GLU A 96 -12.41 -3.38 17.58
C GLU A 96 -13.55 -2.87 16.67
N GLY A 97 -13.37 -2.92 15.34
CA GLY A 97 -14.31 -2.39 14.36
C GLY A 97 -14.40 -0.85 14.35
N SER A 98 -13.44 -0.17 15.00
CA SER A 98 -13.37 1.28 15.07
C SER A 98 -12.69 1.92 13.84
N LEU A 99 -12.09 1.10 12.97
CA LEU A 99 -11.43 1.53 11.72
C LEU A 99 -11.56 0.42 10.68
N VAL A 100 -11.86 0.79 9.45
CA VAL A 100 -11.80 -0.10 8.28
C VAL A 100 -10.54 0.22 7.48
N LEU A 101 -9.78 -0.82 7.12
CA LEU A 101 -8.57 -0.70 6.33
C LEU A 101 -8.85 -1.15 4.89
N LEU A 102 -8.80 -0.23 3.93
CA LEU A 102 -9.03 -0.52 2.52
C LEU A 102 -7.76 -0.30 1.70
N ARG A 103 -7.38 -1.29 0.91
CA ARG A 103 -6.25 -1.21 -0.01
C ARG A 103 -6.72 -1.16 -1.44
N ALA A 104 -6.37 -0.09 -2.14
CA ALA A 104 -6.61 0.10 -3.56
C ALA A 104 -5.34 -0.29 -4.34
N ASP A 105 -5.35 -1.47 -4.95
CA ASP A 105 -4.25 -1.96 -5.76
C ASP A 105 -4.34 -1.41 -7.19
N TRP A 106 -3.48 -0.44 -7.49
CA TRP A 106 -3.38 0.19 -8.79
C TRP A 106 -2.22 -0.38 -9.64
N THR A 107 -1.87 -1.63 -9.41
CA THR A 107 -0.86 -2.34 -10.21
C THR A 107 -1.24 -2.40 -11.68
N ARG A 108 -2.52 -2.53 -11.96
CA ARG A 108 -3.14 -2.42 -13.29
C ARG A 108 -4.00 -1.16 -13.36
N PRO A 109 -4.15 -0.54 -14.56
CA PRO A 109 -5.03 0.59 -14.73
C PRO A 109 -6.45 0.28 -14.24
N ASP A 110 -6.96 1.14 -13.36
CA ASP A 110 -8.30 1.06 -12.79
C ASP A 110 -8.94 2.45 -12.82
N ALA A 111 -10.11 2.55 -13.44
CA ALA A 111 -10.79 3.83 -13.65
C ALA A 111 -11.36 4.40 -12.35
N ASP A 112 -11.84 3.55 -11.45
CA ASP A 112 -12.45 3.99 -10.20
C ASP A 112 -11.36 4.50 -9.23
N ILE A 113 -10.21 3.81 -9.17
CA ILE A 113 -9.06 4.28 -8.40
C ILE A 113 -8.54 5.62 -8.98
N ALA A 114 -8.43 5.72 -10.31
CA ALA A 114 -8.00 6.96 -10.96
C ALA A 114 -8.97 8.12 -10.69
N ALA A 115 -10.28 7.88 -10.72
CA ALA A 115 -11.30 8.87 -10.39
C ALA A 115 -11.22 9.28 -8.91
N PHE A 116 -11.02 8.32 -8.00
CA PHE A 116 -10.82 8.57 -6.57
C PHE A 116 -9.61 9.48 -6.33
N LEU A 117 -8.46 9.17 -6.91
CA LEU A 117 -7.26 10.01 -6.80
C LEU A 117 -7.51 11.43 -7.35
N THR A 118 -8.11 11.52 -8.52
CA THR A 118 -8.39 12.81 -9.20
C THR A 118 -9.34 13.68 -8.37
N SER A 119 -10.36 13.09 -7.73
CA SER A 119 -11.30 13.82 -6.87
C SER A 119 -10.62 14.46 -5.65
N HIS A 120 -9.46 13.93 -5.24
CA HIS A 120 -8.61 14.48 -4.18
C HIS A 120 -7.43 15.31 -4.70
N GLY A 121 -7.44 15.69 -6.00
CA GLY A 121 -6.39 16.48 -6.64
C GLY A 121 -5.05 15.72 -6.79
N ARG A 122 -5.10 14.39 -6.83
CA ARG A 122 -3.93 13.53 -6.98
C ARG A 122 -3.97 12.77 -8.30
N TYR A 123 -2.80 12.55 -8.87
CA TYR A 123 -2.63 11.90 -10.18
C TYR A 123 -1.61 10.76 -10.14
N GLY A 124 -1.18 10.36 -8.95
CA GLY A 124 -0.16 9.34 -8.74
C GLY A 124 -0.17 8.78 -7.32
N ILE A 125 0.67 7.79 -7.10
CA ILE A 125 0.84 7.04 -5.85
C ILE A 125 2.28 7.16 -5.35
N PRO A 126 2.53 6.99 -4.03
CA PRO A 126 1.60 6.56 -3.01
C PRO A 126 0.56 7.62 -2.66
N PHE A 127 -0.64 7.20 -2.32
CA PHE A 127 -1.68 8.06 -1.75
C PHE A 127 -2.35 7.35 -0.59
N ASN A 128 -2.27 7.96 0.58
CA ASN A 128 -2.86 7.45 1.80
C ASN A 128 -3.78 8.51 2.39
N MET A 129 -4.97 8.11 2.80
CA MET A 129 -5.98 9.02 3.32
C MET A 129 -6.81 8.34 4.40
N LEU A 130 -7.01 9.03 5.51
CA LEU A 130 -7.97 8.66 6.53
C LEU A 130 -9.25 9.46 6.29
N LEU A 131 -10.27 8.76 5.83
CA LEU A 131 -11.62 9.29 5.63
C LEU A 131 -12.43 9.09 6.89
N THR A 132 -13.25 10.06 7.22
CA THR A 132 -14.03 10.05 8.44
C THR A 132 -15.52 10.23 8.14
N PRO A 133 -16.41 9.76 9.03
CA PRO A 133 -17.85 10.01 8.90
C PRO A 133 -18.19 11.50 8.81
N ALA A 134 -19.35 11.83 8.26
CA ALA A 134 -19.79 13.20 8.06
C ALA A 134 -19.68 14.04 9.36
N GLY A 135 -19.07 15.22 9.22
CA GLY A 135 -18.83 16.15 10.33
C GLY A 135 -17.46 16.09 10.96
N TRP A 136 -16.63 15.13 10.60
CA TRP A 136 -15.23 15.00 11.03
C TRP A 136 -14.29 15.48 9.92
N ALA A 137 -13.02 15.72 10.28
CA ALA A 137 -12.03 16.18 9.31
C ALA A 137 -11.24 15.00 8.72
N ASP A 138 -11.29 14.86 7.39
CA ASP A 138 -10.45 13.91 6.67
C ASP A 138 -8.97 14.29 6.75
N THR A 139 -8.10 13.28 6.76
CA THR A 139 -6.65 13.49 6.79
C THR A 139 -5.97 12.87 5.57
N VAL A 140 -5.37 13.71 4.72
CA VAL A 140 -4.50 13.26 3.63
C VAL A 140 -3.06 13.22 4.13
N PHE A 141 -2.42 12.07 4.03
CA PHE A 141 -1.04 11.89 4.45
C PHE A 141 -0.05 12.35 3.37
N ALA A 142 1.17 12.66 3.80
CA ALA A 142 2.29 12.91 2.90
C ALA A 142 2.65 11.63 2.12
N GLU A 143 3.27 11.79 0.95
CA GLU A 143 3.72 10.66 0.12
C GLU A 143 4.70 9.73 0.85
N ILE A 144 5.56 10.30 1.69
CA ILE A 144 6.41 9.54 2.61
C ILE A 144 5.72 9.55 3.97
N LEU A 145 5.25 8.39 4.37
CA LEU A 145 4.56 8.23 5.65
C LEU A 145 5.52 8.34 6.83
N THR A 146 5.01 8.85 7.94
CA THR A 146 5.67 8.81 9.24
C THR A 146 4.77 8.15 10.26
N SER A 147 5.36 7.41 11.19
CA SER A 147 4.60 6.76 12.26
C SER A 147 3.82 7.77 13.11
N SER A 148 4.44 8.93 13.39
CA SER A 148 3.79 9.99 14.18
C SER A 148 2.53 10.53 13.52
N ALA A 149 2.55 10.77 12.19
CA ALA A 149 1.38 11.29 11.49
C ALA A 149 0.20 10.31 11.50
N ILE A 150 0.48 9.01 11.34
CA ILE A 150 -0.59 8.00 11.38
C ILE A 150 -1.16 7.86 12.81
N ILE A 151 -0.30 7.78 13.82
CA ILE A 151 -0.75 7.64 15.22
C ILE A 151 -1.56 8.87 15.64
N GLU A 152 -1.09 10.07 15.33
CA GLU A 152 -1.82 11.32 15.65
C GLU A 152 -3.19 11.35 14.98
N ALA A 153 -3.29 10.94 13.71
CA ALA A 153 -4.57 10.89 13.00
C ALA A 153 -5.53 9.87 13.63
N LEU A 154 -5.05 8.69 14.05
CA LEU A 154 -5.85 7.68 14.73
C LEU A 154 -6.33 8.16 16.10
N GLU A 155 -5.48 8.84 16.88
CA GLU A 155 -5.83 9.41 18.18
C GLU A 155 -6.90 10.49 18.04
N ASN A 156 -6.79 11.37 17.03
CA ASN A 156 -7.79 12.41 16.75
C ASN A 156 -9.16 11.81 16.43
N VAL A 157 -9.20 10.75 15.61
CA VAL A 157 -10.43 10.03 15.30
C VAL A 157 -11.02 9.38 16.56
N ALA A 158 -10.21 8.71 17.37
CA ALA A 158 -10.67 8.07 18.60
C ALA A 158 -11.23 9.08 19.64
N GLN A 159 -10.73 10.32 19.64
CA GLN A 159 -11.25 11.39 20.50
C GLN A 159 -12.59 11.96 19.99
N THR A 160 -12.76 12.04 18.68
CA THR A 160 -13.96 12.59 18.04
C THR A 160 -15.14 11.61 18.12
N ALA A 161 -14.86 10.31 18.20
CA ALA A 161 -15.86 9.24 18.29
C ALA A 161 -16.49 9.09 19.71
N LYS A 162 -16.01 9.82 20.71
CA LYS A 162 -16.53 9.81 22.09
C LYS A 162 -17.55 10.91 22.32
#